data_188db00dcc58f8286f49b15f1f74798c
#
_entry.id   188db00dcc58f8286f49b15f1f74798c
#
_cell.length_a   1.000
_cell.length_b   1.000
_cell.length_c   1.000
_cell.angle_alpha   90.00
_cell.angle_beta   90.00
_cell.angle_gamma   90.00
#
_symmetry.space_group_name_H-M   'P 1'
#
loop_
_entity.id
_entity.type
_entity.pdbx_description
1 polymer ?
#
loop_
_entity_poly.entity_id
_entity_poly.type
_entity_poly.pdbx_seq_one_letter_code
_entity_poly.pdbx_strand_id
1 'polypeptide(L)'
;MKTKLIAALLAAALAQVALPSQAQVAGSQTLGISVEESTAILGGWSVKKSILNKPVVNENGDRVGVIHDIIVAPDKSVSFAIIAASQFAGVSHHDVAIPIEQLDIVGGKIVLAGATKAAIKALPEFEYAKMPAAPKPRAEFNDHH
;
A
#
# COMPACT_ATOMS: atom_id res chain seq x y z
N MET A 1 20.83 -81.50 -19.83
CA MET A 1 19.77 -80.87 -19.09
C MET A 1 19.96 -79.39 -19.14
N LYS A 2 19.21 -78.75 -19.94
CA LYS A 2 19.43 -77.34 -20.21
C LYS A 2 18.43 -76.52 -19.39
N THR A 3 18.86 -75.93 -18.36
CA THR A 3 18.13 -74.95 -17.67
C THR A 3 18.14 -73.65 -18.46
N LYS A 4 17.06 -73.34 -19.06
CA LYS A 4 16.90 -72.06 -19.71
C LYS A 4 16.50 -71.05 -18.64
N LEU A 5 17.43 -70.22 -18.29
CA LEU A 5 17.13 -69.01 -17.53
C LEU A 5 16.45 -68.03 -18.48
N ILE A 6 15.16 -67.93 -18.28
CA ILE A 6 14.40 -66.82 -18.86
C ILE A 6 14.68 -65.63 -17.98
N ALA A 7 15.53 -64.78 -18.41
CA ALA A 7 15.64 -63.47 -17.82
C ALA A 7 14.39 -62.69 -18.19
N ALA A 8 13.49 -62.62 -17.27
CA ALA A 8 12.41 -61.68 -17.39
C ALA A 8 12.98 -60.27 -17.25
N LEU A 9 13.12 -59.61 -18.36
CA LEU A 9 13.35 -58.20 -18.36
C LEU A 9 12.07 -57.52 -17.87
N LEU A 10 12.06 -57.18 -16.61
CA LEU A 10 11.14 -56.18 -16.13
C LEU A 10 11.59 -54.87 -16.71
N ALA A 11 10.99 -54.46 -17.80
CA ALA A 11 11.02 -53.08 -18.22
C ALA A 11 10.20 -52.32 -17.25
N ALA A 12 10.82 -51.78 -16.24
CA ALA A 12 10.22 -50.73 -15.43
C ALA A 12 10.01 -49.52 -16.35
N ALA A 13 8.86 -49.43 -16.94
CA ALA A 13 8.42 -48.19 -17.54
C ALA A 13 8.30 -47.18 -16.42
N LEU A 14 9.34 -46.43 -16.20
CA LEU A 14 9.27 -45.20 -15.47
C LEU A 14 8.39 -44.28 -16.30
N ALA A 15 7.11 -44.31 -15.99
CA ALA A 15 6.22 -43.26 -16.42
C ALA A 15 6.73 -41.99 -15.75
N GLN A 16 7.54 -41.26 -16.43
CA GLN A 16 7.83 -39.90 -16.07
C GLN A 16 6.56 -39.14 -16.31
N VAL A 17 5.83 -38.91 -15.25
CA VAL A 17 4.79 -37.90 -15.24
C VAL A 17 5.54 -36.57 -15.41
N ALA A 18 5.63 -36.11 -16.63
CA ALA A 18 6.03 -34.76 -16.90
C ALA A 18 4.95 -33.89 -16.30
N LEU A 19 5.21 -33.40 -15.09
CA LEU A 19 4.44 -32.32 -14.55
C LEU A 19 4.57 -31.18 -15.56
N PRO A 20 3.44 -30.61 -16.06
CA PRO A 20 3.55 -29.43 -16.87
C PRO A 20 4.26 -28.39 -16.03
N SER A 21 5.51 -28.12 -16.36
CA SER A 21 6.17 -26.96 -15.85
C SER A 21 5.37 -25.78 -16.36
N GLN A 22 4.58 -25.19 -15.48
CA GLN A 22 4.01 -23.90 -15.76
C GLN A 22 5.20 -22.96 -15.94
N ALA A 23 5.51 -22.69 -17.18
CA ALA A 23 6.48 -21.66 -17.50
C ALA A 23 5.90 -20.34 -16.92
N GLN A 24 6.36 -20.00 -15.74
CA GLN A 24 6.17 -18.64 -15.25
C GLN A 24 6.91 -17.75 -16.23
N VAL A 25 6.17 -17.05 -17.05
CA VAL A 25 6.73 -15.99 -17.86
C VAL A 25 7.31 -14.98 -16.87
N ALA A 26 8.64 -14.84 -16.88
CA ALA A 26 9.33 -13.90 -16.02
C ALA A 26 8.68 -12.50 -16.19
N GLY A 27 8.13 -11.95 -15.11
CA GLY A 27 7.47 -10.64 -15.08
C GLY A 27 5.96 -10.67 -15.22
N SER A 28 5.29 -11.80 -15.43
CA SER A 28 3.84 -11.86 -15.36
C SER A 28 3.39 -12.00 -13.91
N GLN A 29 2.79 -10.96 -13.38
CA GLN A 29 2.09 -11.01 -12.11
C GLN A 29 0.66 -11.47 -12.35
N THR A 30 0.14 -12.28 -11.44
CA THR A 30 -1.30 -12.60 -11.43
C THR A 30 -2.08 -11.31 -11.22
N LEU A 31 -2.95 -10.99 -12.16
CA LEU A 31 -3.81 -9.81 -12.03
C LEU A 31 -4.95 -10.09 -11.07
N GLY A 32 -5.24 -9.10 -10.25
CA GLY A 32 -6.37 -9.14 -9.34
C GLY A 32 -6.01 -9.62 -7.94
N ILE A 33 -7.03 -10.03 -7.24
CA ILE A 33 -6.97 -10.43 -5.84
C ILE A 33 -7.71 -11.75 -5.65
N SER A 34 -7.43 -12.46 -4.57
CA SER A 34 -8.17 -13.65 -4.17
C SER A 34 -9.59 -13.30 -3.72
N VAL A 35 -10.44 -14.31 -3.58
CA VAL A 35 -11.79 -14.14 -3.04
C VAL A 35 -11.74 -13.63 -1.60
N GLU A 36 -10.81 -14.16 -0.81
CA GLU A 36 -10.58 -13.75 0.58
C GLU A 36 -10.17 -12.28 0.67
N GLU A 37 -9.22 -11.85 -0.15
CA GLU A 37 -8.80 -10.45 -0.23
C GLU A 37 -9.94 -9.55 -0.71
N SER A 38 -10.72 -10.00 -1.70
CA SER A 38 -11.90 -9.29 -2.19
C SER A 38 -12.93 -9.06 -1.09
N THR A 39 -13.11 -10.03 -0.21
CA THR A 39 -14.00 -9.90 0.94
C THR A 39 -13.41 -8.96 1.99
N ALA A 40 -12.12 -9.09 2.27
CA ALA A 40 -11.43 -8.28 3.28
C ALA A 40 -11.45 -6.78 2.95
N ILE A 41 -11.31 -6.40 1.68
CA ILE A 41 -11.31 -4.98 1.28
C ILE A 41 -12.64 -4.29 1.50
N LEU A 42 -13.74 -5.03 1.64
CA LEU A 42 -15.05 -4.42 1.94
C LEU A 42 -15.08 -3.80 3.34
N GLY A 43 -14.21 -4.26 4.24
CA GLY A 43 -14.02 -3.65 5.56
C GLY A 43 -12.99 -2.51 5.57
N GLY A 44 -12.39 -2.20 4.43
CA GLY A 44 -11.39 -1.15 4.30
C GLY A 44 -11.97 0.25 4.26
N TRP A 45 -11.11 1.22 4.35
CA TRP A 45 -11.48 2.63 4.27
C TRP A 45 -11.47 3.11 2.81
N SER A 46 -12.61 3.50 2.31
CA SER A 46 -12.67 4.10 0.99
C SER A 46 -12.06 5.50 1.02
N VAL A 47 -11.00 5.71 0.26
CA VAL A 47 -10.37 7.03 0.13
C VAL A 47 -11.40 8.07 -0.31
N LYS A 48 -12.17 7.76 -1.34
CA LYS A 48 -13.18 8.66 -1.88
C LYS A 48 -14.32 8.96 -0.90
N LYS A 49 -14.81 7.93 -0.18
CA LYS A 49 -16.00 8.07 0.66
C LYS A 49 -15.70 8.51 2.09
N SER A 50 -14.55 8.05 2.63
CA SER A 50 -14.31 8.12 4.06
C SER A 50 -13.13 9.01 4.45
N ILE A 51 -12.26 9.39 3.50
CA ILE A 51 -11.01 10.07 3.79
C ILE A 51 -10.90 11.41 3.09
N LEU A 52 -11.02 11.46 1.77
CA LEU A 52 -10.85 12.70 1.02
C LEU A 52 -11.87 13.78 1.42
N ASN A 53 -11.38 14.99 1.61
CA ASN A 53 -12.15 16.16 2.01
C ASN A 53 -12.81 16.01 3.39
N LYS A 54 -12.31 15.11 4.22
CA LYS A 54 -12.80 14.92 5.58
C LYS A 54 -11.91 15.61 6.58
N PRO A 55 -12.49 16.16 7.66
CA PRO A 55 -11.72 16.79 8.71
C PRO A 55 -10.95 15.75 9.53
N VAL A 56 -9.77 16.15 9.96
CA VAL A 56 -8.94 15.40 10.91
C VAL A 56 -8.96 16.12 12.24
N VAL A 57 -9.18 15.38 13.30
CA VAL A 57 -9.15 15.89 14.67
C VAL A 57 -8.03 15.20 15.45
N ASN A 58 -7.57 15.82 16.53
CA ASN A 58 -6.68 15.17 17.48
C ASN A 58 -7.48 14.43 18.57
N GLU A 59 -6.81 13.82 19.53
CA GLU A 59 -7.43 13.10 20.65
C GLU A 59 -8.31 13.99 21.54
N ASN A 60 -8.07 15.30 21.53
CA ASN A 60 -8.87 16.27 22.28
C ASN A 60 -10.10 16.77 21.51
N GLY A 61 -10.27 16.34 20.27
CA GLY A 61 -11.33 16.78 19.40
C GLY A 61 -11.05 18.10 18.67
N ASP A 62 -9.85 18.64 18.79
CA ASP A 62 -9.44 19.85 18.05
C ASP A 62 -9.27 19.53 16.58
N ARG A 63 -9.80 20.37 15.70
CA ARG A 63 -9.66 20.22 14.26
C ARG A 63 -8.26 20.58 13.81
N VAL A 64 -7.51 19.58 13.35
CA VAL A 64 -6.16 19.75 12.81
C VAL A 64 -6.18 20.29 11.39
N GLY A 65 -7.06 19.78 10.56
CA GLY A 65 -7.17 20.18 9.16
C GLY A 65 -8.11 19.29 8.37
N VAL A 66 -7.94 19.32 7.07
CA VAL A 66 -8.72 18.51 6.11
C VAL A 66 -7.77 17.75 5.22
N ILE A 67 -8.07 16.48 4.99
CA ILE A 67 -7.32 15.67 4.03
C ILE A 67 -7.76 16.05 2.63
N HIS A 68 -6.85 16.59 1.83
CA HIS A 68 -7.19 16.95 0.47
C HIS A 68 -6.51 16.09 -0.60
N ASP A 69 -5.60 15.20 -0.20
CA ASP A 69 -4.96 14.27 -1.13
C ASP A 69 -4.41 13.04 -0.41
N ILE A 70 -4.15 12.01 -1.19
CA ILE A 70 -3.42 10.82 -0.77
C ILE A 70 -2.28 10.60 -1.76
N ILE A 71 -1.06 10.62 -1.28
CA ILE A 71 0.12 10.33 -2.08
C ILE A 71 0.50 8.87 -1.90
N VAL A 72 0.52 8.14 -2.99
CA VAL A 72 0.94 6.73 -3.01
C VAL A 72 2.43 6.65 -3.33
N ALA A 73 3.18 6.02 -2.45
CA ALA A 73 4.59 5.71 -2.67
C ALA A 73 4.69 4.29 -3.25
N PRO A 74 4.96 4.13 -4.57
CA PRO A 74 4.86 2.82 -5.22
C PRO A 74 6.00 1.86 -4.86
N ASP A 75 7.07 2.34 -4.25
CA ASP A 75 8.20 1.55 -3.74
C ASP A 75 7.95 0.99 -2.34
N LYS A 76 6.93 1.51 -1.65
CA LYS A 76 6.60 1.15 -0.27
C LYS A 76 5.11 0.81 -0.18
N SER A 77 4.77 0.00 0.80
CA SER A 77 3.36 -0.30 1.10
C SER A 77 2.65 0.86 1.81
N VAL A 78 3.30 2.01 1.93
CA VAL A 78 2.81 3.16 2.70
C VAL A 78 2.31 4.24 1.76
N SER A 79 1.16 4.79 2.10
CA SER A 79 0.61 6.00 1.47
C SER A 79 0.54 7.12 2.49
N PHE A 80 0.52 8.35 2.01
CA PHE A 80 0.54 9.54 2.85
C PHE A 80 -0.71 10.38 2.61
N ALA A 81 -1.38 10.77 3.69
CA ALA A 81 -2.44 11.76 3.63
C ALA A 81 -1.83 13.16 3.65
N ILE A 82 -2.28 14.02 2.76
CA ILE A 82 -1.91 15.44 2.77
C ILE A 82 -3.01 16.20 3.49
N ILE A 83 -2.65 16.79 4.61
CA ILE A 83 -3.57 17.52 5.49
C ILE A 83 -3.28 19.00 5.36
N ALA A 84 -4.30 19.77 4.98
CA ALA A 84 -4.24 21.23 5.00
C ALA A 84 -4.44 21.70 6.45
N ALA A 85 -3.35 22.07 7.10
CA ALA A 85 -3.31 22.38 8.53
C ALA A 85 -2.90 23.83 8.85
N SER A 86 -2.98 24.73 7.88
CA SER A 86 -2.55 26.13 8.04
C SER A 86 -3.22 26.84 9.20
N GLN A 87 -4.53 26.73 9.35
CA GLN A 87 -5.27 27.37 10.44
C GLN A 87 -4.86 26.83 11.81
N PHE A 88 -4.74 25.53 11.92
CA PHE A 88 -4.32 24.88 13.17
C PHE A 88 -2.88 25.24 13.55
N ALA A 89 -1.96 25.24 12.58
CA ALA A 89 -0.58 25.63 12.77
C ALA A 89 -0.39 27.14 13.00
N GLY A 90 -1.38 27.98 12.62
CA GLY A 90 -1.33 29.42 12.75
C GLY A 90 -0.40 30.11 11.73
N VAL A 91 -0.25 29.52 10.55
CA VAL A 91 0.58 30.03 9.45
C VAL A 91 -0.25 30.10 8.16
N SER A 92 0.18 30.87 7.17
CA SER A 92 -0.58 31.11 5.93
C SER A 92 -0.72 29.86 5.05
N HIS A 93 0.31 29.03 5.00
CA HIS A 93 0.34 27.76 4.26
C HIS A 93 1.04 26.70 5.10
N HIS A 94 0.39 25.57 5.27
CA HIS A 94 1.02 24.44 5.94
C HIS A 94 0.28 23.15 5.62
N ASP A 95 0.63 22.56 4.49
CA ASP A 95 0.23 21.22 4.14
C ASP A 95 1.26 20.24 4.70
N VAL A 96 0.80 19.19 5.35
CA VAL A 96 1.66 18.19 5.95
C VAL A 96 1.33 16.80 5.42
N ALA A 97 2.35 16.00 5.18
CA ALA A 97 2.20 14.61 4.78
C ALA A 97 2.26 13.72 6.02
N ILE A 98 1.21 12.95 6.25
CA ILE A 98 1.08 12.04 7.37
C ILE A 98 0.93 10.61 6.84
N PRO A 99 1.76 9.64 7.28
CA PRO A 99 1.55 8.25 6.93
C PRO A 99 0.12 7.80 7.30
N ILE A 100 -0.55 7.09 6.39
CA ILE A 100 -1.94 6.65 6.62
C ILE A 100 -2.08 5.81 7.89
N GLU A 101 -1.07 5.01 8.22
CA GLU A 101 -1.09 4.17 9.44
C GLU A 101 -1.11 4.97 10.74
N GLN A 102 -0.82 6.26 10.72
CA GLN A 102 -0.94 7.13 11.90
C GLN A 102 -2.35 7.70 12.09
N LEU A 103 -3.21 7.54 11.10
CA LEU A 103 -4.61 7.95 11.18
C LEU A 103 -5.46 6.78 11.67
N ASP A 104 -6.48 7.10 12.44
CA ASP A 104 -7.51 6.14 12.83
C ASP A 104 -8.90 6.72 12.59
N ILE A 105 -9.90 5.88 12.50
CA ILE A 105 -11.29 6.29 12.42
C ILE A 105 -11.99 5.81 13.69
N VAL A 106 -12.32 6.75 14.55
CA VAL A 106 -12.96 6.50 15.84
C VAL A 106 -14.28 7.27 15.90
N GLY A 107 -15.38 6.56 16.10
CA GLY A 107 -16.70 7.17 16.17
C GLY A 107 -17.06 7.97 14.91
N GLY A 108 -16.60 7.53 13.74
CA GLY A 108 -16.83 8.20 12.47
C GLY A 108 -15.95 9.43 12.21
N LYS A 109 -14.99 9.70 13.09
CA LYS A 109 -14.04 10.81 12.95
C LYS A 109 -12.65 10.30 12.64
N ILE A 110 -11.95 11.00 11.75
CA ILE A 110 -10.53 10.72 11.49
C ILE A 110 -9.72 11.39 12.58
N VAL A 111 -8.94 10.57 13.30
CA VAL A 111 -8.16 11.02 14.46
C VAL A 111 -6.67 10.85 14.16
N LEU A 112 -5.92 11.91 14.42
CA LEU A 112 -4.45 11.91 14.44
C LEU A 112 -4.00 12.17 15.88
N ALA A 113 -3.69 11.10 16.59
CA ALA A 113 -3.21 11.20 17.97
C ALA A 113 -1.87 11.93 18.05
N GLY A 114 -1.69 12.75 19.07
CA GLY A 114 -0.46 13.53 19.26
C GLY A 114 -0.34 14.78 18.39
N ALA A 115 -1.35 15.09 17.59
CA ALA A 115 -1.37 16.29 16.76
C ALA A 115 -1.62 17.55 17.60
N THR A 116 -0.58 18.01 18.26
CA THR A 116 -0.56 19.33 18.88
C THR A 116 -0.23 20.41 17.84
N LYS A 117 -0.58 21.64 18.12
CA LYS A 117 -0.22 22.78 17.29
C LYS A 117 1.29 22.85 17.03
N ALA A 118 2.09 22.67 18.07
CA ALA A 118 3.54 22.69 17.98
C ALA A 118 4.07 21.51 17.13
N ALA A 119 3.53 20.30 17.31
CA ALA A 119 3.92 19.13 16.55
C ALA A 119 3.62 19.29 15.07
N ILE A 120 2.43 19.76 14.71
CA ILE A 120 2.04 19.99 13.31
C ILE A 120 2.89 21.10 12.69
N LYS A 121 3.11 22.19 13.41
CA LYS A 121 3.94 23.31 12.94
C LYS A 121 5.39 22.91 12.69
N ALA A 122 5.92 21.96 13.45
CA ALA A 122 7.27 21.44 13.32
C ALA A 122 7.47 20.48 12.14
N LEU A 123 6.39 19.94 11.57
CA LEU A 123 6.48 19.05 10.41
C LEU A 123 6.91 19.83 9.16
N PRO A 124 7.68 19.19 8.26
CA PRO A 124 8.00 19.78 6.97
C PRO A 124 6.73 20.09 6.18
N GLU A 125 6.70 21.24 5.53
CA GLU A 125 5.62 21.57 4.61
C GLU A 125 5.71 20.68 3.37
N PHE A 126 4.58 20.11 2.97
CA PHE A 126 4.45 19.39 1.71
C PHE A 126 4.17 20.38 0.58
N GLU A 127 5.01 20.37 -0.44
CA GLU A 127 4.90 21.29 -1.57
C GLU A 127 4.72 20.51 -2.88
N TYR A 128 3.55 20.65 -3.49
CA TYR A 128 3.26 20.03 -4.79
C TYR A 128 4.24 20.48 -5.88
N ALA A 129 4.71 21.72 -5.81
CA ALA A 129 5.67 22.26 -6.77
C ALA A 129 6.99 21.47 -6.83
N LYS A 130 7.32 20.74 -5.77
CA LYS A 130 8.51 19.88 -5.72
C LYS A 130 8.26 18.47 -6.29
N MET A 131 7.02 18.13 -6.58
CA MET A 131 6.72 16.87 -7.25
C MET A 131 7.09 16.99 -8.74
N PRO A 132 7.55 15.88 -9.36
CA PRO A 132 7.79 15.88 -10.81
C PRO A 132 6.47 16.12 -11.56
N ALA A 133 6.56 16.83 -12.70
CA ALA A 133 5.39 17.12 -13.54
C ALA A 133 4.70 15.84 -14.07
N ALA A 134 5.46 14.77 -14.25
CA ALA A 134 4.96 13.46 -14.62
C ALA A 134 5.32 12.42 -13.56
N PRO A 135 4.41 11.50 -13.21
CA PRO A 135 4.73 10.44 -12.27
C PRO A 135 5.86 9.56 -12.79
N LYS A 136 6.74 9.18 -11.90
CA LYS A 136 7.82 8.23 -12.21
C LYS A 136 7.29 6.80 -12.24
N PRO A 137 7.79 5.94 -13.15
CA PRO A 137 7.48 4.52 -13.11
C PRO A 137 8.02 3.87 -11.83
N ARG A 138 7.41 2.77 -11.42
CA ARG A 138 7.77 2.07 -10.17
C ARG A 138 9.27 1.75 -10.06
N ALA A 139 9.90 1.35 -11.16
CA ALA A 139 11.32 1.00 -11.17
C ALA A 139 12.24 2.15 -10.74
N GLU A 140 11.86 3.40 -11.03
CA GLU A 140 12.66 4.58 -10.66
C GLU A 140 12.55 4.98 -9.19
N PHE A 141 11.62 4.39 -8.44
CA PHE A 141 11.51 4.62 -7.00
C PHE A 141 12.50 3.80 -6.18
N ASN A 142 13.05 2.72 -6.75
CA ASN A 142 13.96 1.82 -6.06
C ASN A 142 15.43 2.28 -6.08
N ASP A 143 15.73 3.36 -6.79
CA ASP A 143 17.11 3.83 -7.02
C ASP A 143 17.63 4.76 -5.91
N HIS A 144 16.90 4.91 -4.82
CA HIS A 144 17.28 5.78 -3.71
C HIS A 144 17.53 4.99 -2.42
N HIS A 145 18.55 4.16 -2.44
CA HIS A 145 19.11 3.54 -1.23
C HIS A 145 20.55 3.95 -1.03
#